data_ec5cefc5ea1463b7a6cfb6817cae7e5e
#
_entry.id   ec5cefc5ea1463b7a6cfb6817cae7e5e
#
_cell.length_a   1.000
_cell.length_b   1.000
_cell.length_c   1.000
_cell.angle_alpha   90.00
_cell.angle_beta   90.00
_cell.angle_gamma   90.00
#
_symmetry.space_group_name_H-M   'P 1'
#
loop_
_entity.id
_entity.type
_entity.pdbx_description
1 polymer ?
#
loop_
_entity_poly.entity_id
_entity_poly.type
_entity_poly.pdbx_seq_one_letter_code
_entity_poly.pdbx_strand_id
1 'polypeptide(L)'
;MRIKSNLVGTNIYIKNYELADKLFCTNMWFNKVNGKYLSDPTEEFVDDNYCQAVDDMYNSPNGYYFIITRICDNSRIGSFCAFPDETEQIIDIGYCIHQLYWRQGYATECLKMIIEWAQTQNFTTITAEVAKDNIASCKLLEKFNFKIKKESYLQKISYEHRIQKLYI
;
A
#
# COMPACT_ATOMS: atom_id res chain seq x y z
N MET A 1 5.96 -10.35 7.56
CA MET A 1 5.16 -9.92 8.74
C MET A 1 3.66 -10.12 8.49
N ARG A 2 2.85 -10.30 9.55
CA ARG A 2 1.39 -10.55 9.40
C ARG A 2 0.62 -9.91 10.55
N ILE A 3 -0.56 -9.36 10.26
CA ILE A 3 -1.50 -8.92 11.32
C ILE A 3 -2.30 -10.11 11.85
N LYS A 4 -2.71 -10.04 13.13
CA LYS A 4 -3.47 -11.12 13.80
C LYS A 4 -4.93 -11.18 13.36
N SER A 5 -5.50 -10.04 12.98
CA SER A 5 -6.89 -9.92 12.54
C SER A 5 -7.01 -8.91 11.41
N ASN A 6 -8.00 -9.08 10.54
CA ASN A 6 -8.27 -8.13 9.47
C ASN A 6 -8.56 -6.73 10.02
N LEU A 7 -8.10 -5.70 9.30
CA LEU A 7 -8.56 -4.34 9.56
C LEU A 7 -9.90 -4.18 8.82
N VAL A 8 -10.94 -3.78 9.54
CA VAL A 8 -12.31 -3.70 8.99
C VAL A 8 -12.78 -2.25 8.98
N GLY A 9 -13.09 -1.76 7.79
CA GLY A 9 -13.66 -0.43 7.55
C GLY A 9 -15.16 -0.47 7.29
N THR A 10 -15.68 0.53 6.61
CA THR A 10 -17.11 0.63 6.24
C THR A 10 -17.42 -0.14 4.97
N ASN A 11 -16.60 0.00 3.93
CA ASN A 11 -16.83 -0.61 2.62
C ASN A 11 -15.77 -1.65 2.25
N ILE A 12 -14.63 -1.62 2.94
CA ILE A 12 -13.51 -2.53 2.70
C ILE A 12 -13.03 -3.16 3.99
N TYR A 13 -12.36 -4.30 3.83
CA TYR A 13 -11.46 -4.82 4.85
C TYR A 13 -10.09 -5.10 4.23
N ILE A 14 -9.05 -5.05 5.06
CA ILE A 14 -7.67 -5.32 4.69
C ILE A 14 -7.25 -6.61 5.39
N LYS A 15 -6.83 -7.60 4.62
CA LYS A 15 -6.36 -8.90 5.11
C LYS A 15 -4.91 -9.13 4.72
N ASN A 16 -4.23 -10.04 5.42
CA ASN A 16 -2.93 -10.50 4.98
C ASN A 16 -2.98 -11.09 3.57
N TYR A 17 -1.92 -10.88 2.79
CA TYR A 17 -1.71 -11.57 1.51
C TYR A 17 -1.63 -13.08 1.73
N GLU A 18 -2.29 -13.85 0.88
CA GLU A 18 -2.26 -15.29 0.82
C GLU A 18 -1.81 -15.75 -0.58
N LEU A 19 -1.23 -16.95 -0.70
CA LEU A 19 -0.78 -17.46 -2.01
C LEU A 19 -1.89 -17.50 -3.06
N ALA A 20 -3.13 -17.69 -2.63
CA ALA A 20 -4.32 -17.60 -3.51
C ALA A 20 -4.60 -16.20 -4.06
N ASP A 21 -3.93 -15.18 -3.56
CA ASP A 21 -4.06 -13.80 -4.03
C ASP A 21 -3.03 -13.45 -5.12
N LYS A 22 -2.01 -14.32 -5.34
CA LYS A 22 -0.90 -14.10 -6.27
C LYS A 22 -1.37 -13.68 -7.66
N LEU A 23 -2.26 -14.47 -8.26
CA LEU A 23 -2.75 -14.22 -9.61
C LEU A 23 -3.49 -12.87 -9.72
N PHE A 24 -4.28 -12.51 -8.72
CA PHE A 24 -4.93 -11.19 -8.68
C PHE A 24 -3.90 -10.07 -8.62
N CYS A 25 -2.91 -10.19 -7.76
CA CYS A 25 -1.87 -9.17 -7.59
C CYS A 25 -1.04 -9.00 -8.86
N THR A 26 -0.49 -10.07 -9.41
CA THR A 26 0.35 -10.02 -10.62
C THR A 26 -0.41 -9.48 -11.82
N ASN A 27 -1.65 -9.92 -12.05
CA ASN A 27 -2.49 -9.38 -13.11
C ASN A 27 -2.77 -7.87 -12.96
N MET A 28 -2.89 -7.40 -11.72
CA MET A 28 -3.09 -5.99 -11.45
C MET A 28 -1.78 -5.19 -11.63
N TRP A 29 -0.65 -5.69 -11.10
CA TRP A 29 0.62 -4.95 -11.11
C TRP A 29 1.21 -4.86 -12.52
N PHE A 30 1.14 -5.94 -13.31
CA PHE A 30 1.65 -5.96 -14.69
C PHE A 30 0.74 -5.26 -15.70
N ASN A 31 -0.49 -4.95 -15.33
CA ASN A 31 -1.38 -4.22 -16.20
C ASN A 31 -0.85 -2.80 -16.45
N LYS A 32 -0.71 -2.41 -17.72
CA LYS A 32 -0.12 -1.11 -18.13
C LYS A 32 -0.84 0.11 -17.54
N VAL A 33 -2.11 -0.02 -17.18
CA VAL A 33 -2.89 1.07 -16.58
C VAL A 33 -2.72 1.09 -15.05
N ASN A 34 -2.91 -0.05 -14.40
CA ASN A 34 -2.80 -0.16 -12.94
C ASN A 34 -1.35 -0.04 -12.46
N GLY A 35 -0.44 -0.73 -13.14
CA GLY A 35 0.98 -0.79 -12.79
C GLY A 35 1.80 0.41 -13.24
N LYS A 36 1.20 1.36 -13.97
CA LYS A 36 1.92 2.51 -14.56
C LYS A 36 2.89 3.21 -13.61
N TYR A 37 2.56 3.26 -12.34
CA TYR A 37 3.34 3.98 -11.31
C TYR A 37 3.99 3.04 -10.29
N LEU A 38 3.88 1.74 -10.48
CA LEU A 38 4.54 0.75 -9.63
C LEU A 38 5.98 0.54 -10.10
N SER A 39 6.80 0.03 -9.22
CA SER A 39 8.19 -0.35 -9.55
C SER A 39 8.29 -1.78 -10.09
N ASP A 40 7.16 -2.47 -10.21
CA ASP A 40 7.09 -3.83 -10.71
C ASP A 40 7.42 -3.88 -12.21
N PRO A 41 8.03 -4.98 -12.67
CA PRO A 41 8.31 -5.18 -14.09
C PRO A 41 7.00 -5.26 -14.89
N THR A 42 7.07 -4.94 -16.17
CA THR A 42 5.99 -5.32 -17.09
C THR A 42 6.03 -6.83 -17.33
N GLU A 43 4.92 -7.42 -17.76
CA GLU A 43 4.79 -8.87 -18.00
C GLU A 43 5.94 -9.45 -18.86
N GLU A 44 6.49 -8.66 -19.78
CA GLU A 44 7.59 -9.03 -20.67
C GLU A 44 8.95 -9.24 -19.95
N PHE A 45 9.09 -8.74 -18.72
CA PHE A 45 10.33 -8.76 -17.93
C PHE A 45 10.20 -9.55 -16.62
N VAL A 46 9.16 -10.36 -16.49
CA VAL A 46 8.97 -11.21 -15.31
C VAL A 46 9.92 -12.42 -15.42
N ASP A 47 10.82 -12.56 -14.47
CA ASP A 47 11.73 -13.69 -14.34
C ASP A 47 11.38 -14.58 -13.13
N ASP A 48 12.08 -15.69 -13.01
CA ASP A 48 11.89 -16.64 -11.90
C ASP A 48 12.19 -16.01 -10.54
N ASN A 49 13.15 -15.07 -10.46
CA ASN A 49 13.48 -14.38 -9.21
C ASN A 49 12.33 -13.49 -8.75
N TYR A 50 11.69 -12.78 -9.69
CA TYR A 50 10.50 -11.99 -9.37
C TYR A 50 9.34 -12.88 -8.94
N CYS A 51 9.10 -13.99 -9.63
CA CYS A 51 8.07 -14.95 -9.25
C CYS A 51 8.29 -15.50 -7.84
N GLN A 52 9.54 -15.83 -7.50
CA GLN A 52 9.90 -16.29 -6.16
C GLN A 52 9.69 -15.18 -5.11
N ALA A 53 10.10 -13.95 -5.41
CA ALA A 53 9.90 -12.82 -4.51
C ALA A 53 8.42 -12.57 -4.19
N VAL A 54 7.53 -12.76 -5.18
CA VAL A 54 6.08 -12.67 -4.95
C VAL A 54 5.56 -13.80 -4.07
N ASP A 55 6.09 -15.02 -4.21
CA ASP A 55 5.75 -16.15 -3.33
C ASP A 55 6.24 -15.90 -1.90
N ASP A 56 7.43 -15.34 -1.75
CA ASP A 56 8.04 -15.03 -0.44
C ASP A 56 7.28 -13.93 0.34
N MET A 57 6.45 -13.12 -0.32
CA MET A 57 5.61 -12.13 0.35
C MET A 57 4.71 -12.73 1.44
N TYR A 58 4.27 -13.98 1.27
CA TYR A 58 3.42 -14.68 2.23
C TYR A 58 4.05 -14.76 3.63
N ASN A 59 5.36 -15.03 3.70
CA ASN A 59 6.12 -15.18 4.95
C ASN A 59 7.22 -14.13 5.12
N SER A 60 7.15 -13.01 4.41
CA SER A 60 8.20 -11.99 4.47
C SER A 60 8.44 -11.51 5.91
N PRO A 61 9.69 -11.55 6.40
CA PRO A 61 10.04 -10.99 7.70
C PRO A 61 10.20 -9.46 7.67
N ASN A 62 10.35 -8.88 6.46
CA ASN A 62 10.78 -7.49 6.28
C ASN A 62 9.62 -6.53 5.97
N GLY A 63 8.40 -7.06 5.79
CA GLY A 63 7.26 -6.22 5.42
C GLY A 63 5.92 -6.91 5.61
N TYR A 64 4.90 -6.09 5.66
CA TYR A 64 3.51 -6.51 5.61
C TYR A 64 3.02 -6.42 4.17
N TYR A 65 2.34 -7.47 3.71
CA TYR A 65 1.68 -7.50 2.41
C TYR A 65 0.21 -7.82 2.62
N PHE A 66 -0.64 -7.01 2.04
CA PHE A 66 -2.08 -7.02 2.29
C PHE A 66 -2.89 -7.02 1.01
N ILE A 67 -4.09 -7.53 1.11
CA ILE A 67 -5.13 -7.42 0.09
C ILE A 67 -6.25 -6.53 0.61
N ILE A 68 -6.64 -5.58 -0.21
CA ILE A 68 -7.80 -4.73 0.02
C ILE A 68 -9.00 -5.42 -0.62
N THR A 69 -10.00 -5.72 0.20
CA THR A 69 -11.18 -6.48 -0.20
C THR A 69 -12.44 -5.68 0.07
N ARG A 70 -13.37 -5.68 -0.88
CA ARG A 70 -14.66 -5.01 -0.74
C ARG A 70 -15.62 -5.88 0.09
N ILE A 71 -16.32 -5.27 1.06
CA ILE A 71 -17.17 -6.02 2.01
C ILE A 71 -18.40 -6.61 1.34
N CYS A 72 -19.06 -5.87 0.43
CA CYS A 72 -20.37 -6.25 -0.10
C CYS A 72 -20.37 -7.54 -0.93
N ASP A 73 -19.22 -7.93 -1.50
CA ASP A 73 -19.12 -9.10 -2.40
C ASP A 73 -17.81 -9.87 -2.26
N ASN A 74 -16.98 -9.52 -1.29
CA ASN A 74 -15.65 -10.10 -1.08
C ASN A 74 -14.70 -9.98 -2.29
N SER A 75 -14.94 -9.05 -3.21
CA SER A 75 -14.05 -8.81 -4.33
C SER A 75 -12.70 -8.24 -3.87
N ARG A 76 -11.60 -8.83 -4.33
CA ARG A 76 -10.28 -8.22 -4.22
C ARG A 76 -10.24 -6.96 -5.08
N ILE A 77 -9.92 -5.82 -4.50
CA ILE A 77 -9.95 -4.53 -5.20
C ILE A 77 -8.61 -3.81 -5.23
N GLY A 78 -7.63 -4.33 -4.52
CA GLY A 78 -6.29 -3.73 -4.47
C GLY A 78 -5.33 -4.48 -3.57
N SER A 79 -4.11 -3.98 -3.54
CA SER A 79 -3.04 -4.42 -2.65
C SER A 79 -2.47 -3.25 -1.87
N PHE A 80 -1.85 -3.57 -0.75
CA PHE A 80 -1.16 -2.63 0.11
C PHE A 80 0.09 -3.30 0.68
N CYS A 81 1.19 -2.57 0.78
CA CYS A 81 2.38 -3.05 1.47
C CYS A 81 2.86 -2.01 2.49
N ALA A 82 3.56 -2.48 3.53
CA ALA A 82 4.12 -1.64 4.56
C ALA A 82 5.45 -2.21 5.04
N PHE A 83 6.48 -1.38 5.07
CA PHE A 83 7.85 -1.74 5.45
C PHE A 83 8.26 -0.95 6.70
N PRO A 84 8.28 -1.61 7.87
CA PRO A 84 8.61 -0.94 9.11
C PRO A 84 10.12 -0.74 9.27
N ASP A 85 10.51 0.41 9.78
CA ASP A 85 11.75 0.63 10.50
C ASP A 85 11.41 0.84 11.97
N GLU A 86 11.54 -0.22 12.77
CA GLU A 86 11.18 -0.20 14.18
C GLU A 86 12.14 0.67 14.99
N THR A 87 13.39 0.83 14.55
CA THR A 87 14.40 1.63 15.26
C THR A 87 14.08 3.12 15.18
N GLU A 88 13.61 3.57 14.02
CA GLU A 88 13.20 4.95 13.79
C GLU A 88 11.70 5.18 14.05
N GLN A 89 10.94 4.13 14.35
CA GLN A 89 9.48 4.17 14.46
C GLN A 89 8.79 4.74 13.20
N ILE A 90 9.36 4.43 12.04
CA ILE A 90 8.88 4.84 10.72
C ILE A 90 8.29 3.62 10.01
N ILE A 91 7.24 3.83 9.24
CA ILE A 91 6.70 2.82 8.34
C ILE A 91 6.52 3.41 6.93
N ASP A 92 7.16 2.78 5.95
CA ASP A 92 7.00 3.14 4.55
C ASP A 92 5.85 2.37 3.93
N ILE A 93 4.99 3.04 3.15
CA ILE A 93 3.77 2.43 2.61
C ILE A 93 3.66 2.55 1.10
N GLY A 94 3.06 1.52 0.49
CA GLY A 94 2.63 1.52 -0.90
C GLY A 94 1.25 0.91 -1.07
N TYR A 95 0.47 1.40 -2.02
CA TYR A 95 -0.86 0.86 -2.31
C TYR A 95 -1.21 0.96 -3.80
N CYS A 96 -2.01 0.01 -4.24
CA CYS A 96 -2.56 -0.01 -5.59
C CYS A 96 -4.03 -0.44 -5.53
N ILE A 97 -4.92 0.35 -6.11
CA ILE A 97 -6.33 0.00 -6.31
C ILE A 97 -6.55 -0.37 -7.77
N HIS A 98 -7.19 -1.48 -8.03
CA HIS A 98 -7.53 -1.92 -9.39
C HIS A 98 -8.41 -0.89 -10.09
N GLN A 99 -8.13 -0.59 -11.35
CA GLN A 99 -8.77 0.49 -12.13
C GLN A 99 -10.30 0.48 -12.14
N LEU A 100 -10.92 -0.69 -12.10
CA LEU A 100 -12.39 -0.84 -12.05
C LEU A 100 -13.00 -0.23 -10.77
N TYR A 101 -12.19 0.01 -9.75
CA TYR A 101 -12.61 0.53 -8.45
C TYR A 101 -12.09 1.94 -8.17
N TRP A 102 -11.48 2.60 -9.15
CA TRP A 102 -11.02 3.98 -9.00
C TRP A 102 -12.19 4.95 -8.80
N ARG A 103 -11.92 6.07 -8.15
CA ARG A 103 -12.87 7.19 -7.90
C ARG A 103 -14.10 6.81 -7.08
N GLN A 104 -14.06 5.70 -6.37
CA GLN A 104 -15.14 5.21 -5.49
C GLN A 104 -14.81 5.38 -3.99
N GLY A 105 -13.71 6.06 -3.65
CA GLY A 105 -13.34 6.35 -2.26
C GLY A 105 -12.51 5.27 -1.57
N TYR A 106 -12.31 4.10 -2.16
CA TYR A 106 -11.61 2.97 -1.52
C TYR A 106 -10.18 3.27 -1.12
N ALA A 107 -9.40 4.00 -1.94
CA ALA A 107 -8.05 4.42 -1.56
C ALA A 107 -8.05 5.37 -0.35
N THR A 108 -9.05 6.24 -0.24
CA THR A 108 -9.23 7.14 0.89
C THR A 108 -9.52 6.37 2.17
N GLU A 109 -10.43 5.40 2.11
CA GLU A 109 -10.77 4.55 3.24
C GLU A 109 -9.58 3.67 3.65
N CYS A 110 -8.90 3.06 2.69
CA CYS A 110 -7.69 2.27 2.92
C CYS A 110 -6.62 3.09 3.65
N LEU A 111 -6.27 4.26 3.15
CA LEU A 111 -5.22 5.10 3.76
C LEU A 111 -5.59 5.52 5.18
N LYS A 112 -6.86 5.86 5.44
CA LYS A 112 -7.34 6.16 6.80
C LYS A 112 -7.11 4.97 7.74
N MET A 113 -7.55 3.79 7.34
CA MET A 113 -7.40 2.56 8.15
C MET A 113 -5.93 2.24 8.43
N ILE A 114 -5.05 2.48 7.47
CA ILE A 114 -3.61 2.24 7.64
C ILE A 114 -2.97 3.24 8.60
N ILE A 115 -3.36 4.50 8.56
CA ILE A 115 -2.88 5.51 9.52
C ILE A 115 -3.30 5.10 10.95
N GLU A 116 -4.55 4.71 11.13
CA GLU A 116 -5.08 4.24 12.42
C GLU A 116 -4.34 2.97 12.89
N TRP A 117 -4.13 2.02 12.00
CA TRP A 117 -3.38 0.80 12.32
C TRP A 117 -1.92 1.11 12.69
N ALA A 118 -1.22 1.95 11.93
CA ALA A 118 0.17 2.33 12.21
C ALA A 118 0.30 2.97 13.61
N GLN A 119 -0.68 3.78 14.03
CA GLN A 119 -0.74 4.31 15.40
C GLN A 119 -0.78 3.20 16.45
N THR A 120 -1.60 2.16 16.23
CA THR A 120 -1.71 1.02 17.18
C THR A 120 -0.43 0.18 17.24
N GLN A 121 0.42 0.27 16.21
CA GLN A 121 1.72 -0.40 16.16
C GLN A 121 2.88 0.48 16.70
N ASN A 122 2.57 1.63 17.30
CA ASN A 122 3.53 2.60 17.85
C ASN A 122 4.46 3.28 16.81
N PHE A 123 4.12 3.26 15.54
CA PHE A 123 4.82 4.08 14.56
C PHE A 123 4.47 5.56 14.79
N THR A 124 5.48 6.42 14.65
CA THR A 124 5.32 7.87 14.81
C THR A 124 5.28 8.59 13.47
N THR A 125 5.79 7.95 12.43
CA THR A 125 5.90 8.53 11.10
C THR A 125 5.52 7.49 10.04
N ILE A 126 4.74 7.94 9.06
CA ILE A 126 4.44 7.17 7.86
C ILE A 126 5.10 7.88 6.68
N THR A 127 5.82 7.14 5.83
CA THR A 127 6.36 7.64 4.57
C THR A 127 5.69 6.98 3.38
N ALA A 128 5.69 7.65 2.25
CA ALA A 128 5.23 7.11 0.98
C ALA A 128 6.00 7.75 -0.18
N GLU A 129 6.37 6.96 -1.17
CA GLU A 129 7.02 7.46 -2.38
C GLU A 129 6.04 7.40 -3.56
N VAL A 130 5.92 8.50 -4.30
CA VAL A 130 4.93 8.65 -5.39
C VAL A 130 5.57 9.28 -6.62
N ALA A 131 5.24 8.77 -7.80
CA ALA A 131 5.61 9.41 -9.05
C ALA A 131 4.94 10.79 -9.18
N LYS A 132 5.69 11.81 -9.61
CA LYS A 132 5.21 13.21 -9.70
C LYS A 132 3.97 13.38 -10.58
N ASP A 133 3.83 12.57 -11.61
CA ASP A 133 2.70 12.58 -12.52
C ASP A 133 1.51 11.75 -12.04
N ASN A 134 1.63 11.02 -10.91
CA ASN A 134 0.53 10.37 -10.24
C ASN A 134 -0.27 11.36 -9.37
N ILE A 135 -0.91 12.31 -10.02
CA ILE A 135 -1.65 13.41 -9.38
C ILE A 135 -2.72 12.89 -8.41
N ALA A 136 -3.32 11.74 -8.71
CA ALA A 136 -4.37 11.17 -7.86
C ALA A 136 -3.80 10.73 -6.49
N SER A 137 -2.66 10.07 -6.47
CA SER A 137 -1.99 9.64 -5.25
C SER A 137 -1.42 10.85 -4.48
N CYS A 138 -0.78 11.81 -5.16
CA CYS A 138 -0.28 13.04 -4.54
C CYS A 138 -1.42 13.76 -3.78
N LYS A 139 -2.54 14.03 -4.44
CA LYS A 139 -3.70 14.69 -3.81
C LYS A 139 -4.30 13.89 -2.67
N LEU A 140 -4.28 12.56 -2.76
CA LEU A 140 -4.78 11.73 -1.67
C LEU A 140 -3.89 11.84 -0.44
N LEU A 141 -2.56 11.76 -0.60
CA LEU A 141 -1.63 11.92 0.52
C LEU A 141 -1.73 13.32 1.15
N GLU A 142 -1.79 14.37 0.33
CA GLU A 142 -1.97 15.76 0.80
C GLU A 142 -3.26 15.94 1.60
N LYS A 143 -4.37 15.30 1.18
CA LYS A 143 -5.65 15.30 1.91
C LYS A 143 -5.51 14.74 3.34
N PHE A 144 -4.61 13.79 3.55
CA PHE A 144 -4.29 13.22 4.85
C PHE A 144 -3.10 13.92 5.55
N ASN A 145 -2.80 15.16 5.14
CA ASN A 145 -1.75 15.98 5.73
C ASN A 145 -0.32 15.41 5.60
N PHE A 146 -0.09 14.51 4.64
CA PHE A 146 1.27 14.17 4.27
C PHE A 146 1.98 15.40 3.70
N LYS A 147 3.22 15.61 4.11
CA LYS A 147 4.06 16.71 3.65
C LYS A 147 5.18 16.19 2.77
N ILE A 148 5.55 16.96 1.77
CA ILE A 148 6.71 16.64 0.94
C ILE A 148 7.95 16.68 1.83
N LYS A 149 8.69 15.58 1.90
CA LYS A 149 9.97 15.47 2.61
C LYS A 149 11.14 15.71 1.66
N LYS A 150 11.07 15.15 0.44
CA LYS A 150 12.13 15.24 -0.56
C LYS A 150 11.56 15.04 -1.96
N GLU A 151 12.09 15.78 -2.93
CA GLU A 151 11.90 15.50 -4.34
C GLU A 151 13.17 14.89 -4.92
N SER A 152 13.02 13.78 -5.65
CA SER A 152 14.14 13.10 -6.27
C SER A 152 14.26 13.49 -7.76
N TYR A 153 15.49 13.38 -8.30
CA TYR A 153 15.75 13.55 -9.74
C TYR A 153 15.04 12.47 -10.59
N LEU A 154 14.62 11.35 -9.99
CA LEU A 154 13.93 10.24 -10.65
C LEU A 154 12.42 10.48 -10.82
N GLN A 155 11.95 11.74 -10.82
CA GLN A 155 10.53 12.09 -10.96
C GLN A 155 9.63 11.52 -9.85
N LYS A 156 10.20 11.24 -8.67
CA LYS A 156 9.48 10.78 -7.49
C LYS A 156 9.45 11.83 -6.39
N ILE A 157 8.38 11.83 -5.61
CA ILE A 157 8.21 12.69 -4.43
C ILE A 157 8.06 11.76 -3.22
N SER A 158 8.90 11.96 -2.21
CA SER A 158 8.74 11.30 -0.92
C SER A 158 7.86 12.16 -0.01
N TYR A 159 6.83 11.55 0.53
CA TYR A 159 5.89 12.17 1.48
C TYR A 159 6.12 11.62 2.89
N GLU A 160 5.84 12.45 3.88
CA GLU A 160 5.90 12.09 5.30
C GLU A 160 4.62 12.57 6.01
N HIS A 161 4.06 11.72 6.85
CA HIS A 161 2.98 12.04 7.76
C HIS A 161 3.41 11.71 9.20
N ARG A 162 3.45 12.71 10.08
CA ARG A 162 3.73 12.52 11.50
C ARG A 162 2.43 12.21 12.23
N ILE A 163 2.39 11.05 12.85
CA ILE A 163 1.25 10.59 13.65
C ILE A 163 1.28 11.37 14.97
N GLN A 164 0.22 12.13 15.25
CA GLN A 164 0.07 12.79 16.54
C GLN A 164 -0.31 11.75 17.60
N LYS A 165 0.53 11.58 18.63
CA LYS A 165 0.14 10.81 19.81
C LYS A 165 -0.95 11.59 20.55
N LEU A 166 -2.16 11.02 20.57
CA LEU A 166 -3.17 11.46 21.52
C LEU A 166 -2.71 11.01 22.91
N TYR A 167 -2.20 11.92 23.70
CA TYR A 167 -2.05 11.69 25.14
C TYR A 167 -3.46 11.65 25.72
N ILE A 168 -3.94 10.46 26.09
CA ILE A 168 -5.14 10.25 26.90
C ILE A 168 -4.74 10.36 28.37
#